data_15c59ef5c4bce57015bc29d559fbc9b6
#
_entry.id   15c59ef5c4bce57015bc29d559fbc9b6
#
_cell.length_a   1.000
_cell.length_b   1.000
_cell.length_c   1.000
_cell.angle_alpha   90.00
_cell.angle_beta   90.00
_cell.angle_gamma   90.00
#
_symmetry.space_group_name_H-M   'P 1'
#
loop_
_entity.id
_entity.type
_entity.pdbx_description
1 polymer ?
#
loop_
_entity_poly.entity_id
_entity_poly.type
_entity_poly.pdbx_seq_one_letter_code
_entity_poly.pdbx_strand_id
1 'polypeptide(L)'
;MSNGKLDPGWLRQQIVGVDSTFETPFGERLMVYCDYTASGRCLRFVESYLQSLQRVYANTHTEDDITGRSMSQLLHEAEEAIKASVNAGPDGRIIACGTGATGAIEKLQQIIGVALAPATRQNIEELFGSPGAEYDTQAFHDLLQERQPVVFVGPYEHHSNELSWRQSLAKS
;
A
#
# COMPACT_ATOMS: atom_id res chain seq x y z
N MET A 1 16.57 -31.10 4.64
CA MET A 1 15.76 -29.94 4.24
C MET A 1 14.64 -29.82 5.27
N SER A 2 14.69 -28.85 6.16
CA SER A 2 13.69 -28.66 7.21
C SER A 2 12.33 -28.29 6.60
N ASN A 3 11.30 -28.85 7.15
CA ASN A 3 9.90 -28.84 6.74
C ASN A 3 9.26 -27.44 6.64
N GLY A 4 9.80 -26.51 5.88
CA GLY A 4 9.16 -25.22 5.51
C GLY A 4 8.63 -24.33 6.63
N LYS A 5 8.83 -24.70 7.90
CA LYS A 5 8.42 -23.89 9.04
C LYS A 5 9.51 -22.87 9.39
N LEU A 6 9.11 -21.61 9.37
CA LEU A 6 9.95 -20.50 9.82
C LEU A 6 10.35 -20.74 11.28
N ASP A 7 11.66 -20.75 11.57
CA ASP A 7 12.16 -20.83 12.94
C ASP A 7 12.06 -19.43 13.60
N PRO A 8 11.24 -19.25 14.64
CA PRO A 8 11.11 -17.96 15.33
C PRO A 8 12.41 -17.49 15.97
N GLY A 9 13.26 -18.43 16.44
CA GLY A 9 14.55 -18.10 17.02
C GLY A 9 15.52 -17.52 15.99
N TRP A 10 15.60 -18.14 14.83
CA TRP A 10 16.36 -17.61 13.70
C TRP A 10 15.82 -16.24 13.26
N LEU A 11 14.49 -16.11 13.09
CA LEU A 11 13.87 -14.85 12.67
C LEU A 11 14.18 -13.71 13.65
N ARG A 12 14.10 -13.98 14.96
CA ARG A 12 14.46 -13.00 15.98
C ARG A 12 15.91 -12.48 15.82
N GLN A 13 16.85 -13.37 15.51
CA GLN A 13 18.24 -12.98 15.27
C GLN A 13 18.43 -12.12 14.02
N GLN A 14 17.49 -12.19 13.05
CA GLN A 14 17.51 -11.36 11.86
C GLN A 14 17.02 -9.93 12.10
N ILE A 15 16.33 -9.66 13.22
CA ILE A 15 15.81 -8.32 13.49
C ILE A 15 16.96 -7.36 13.75
N VAL A 16 17.07 -6.30 12.96
CA VAL A 16 18.07 -5.25 13.14
C VAL A 16 17.79 -4.50 14.44
N GLY A 17 18.80 -4.43 15.32
CA GLY A 17 18.67 -3.76 16.61
C GLY A 17 17.91 -4.54 17.68
N VAL A 18 17.78 -5.87 17.54
CA VAL A 18 17.16 -6.73 18.58
C VAL A 18 17.90 -6.69 19.91
N ASP A 19 19.18 -6.38 19.86
CA ASP A 19 20.12 -6.28 20.97
C ASP A 19 20.49 -4.82 21.34
N SER A 20 19.80 -3.84 20.77
CA SER A 20 20.05 -2.43 21.04
C SER A 20 19.62 -2.05 22.45
N THR A 21 20.46 -1.27 23.12
CA THR A 21 20.20 -0.72 24.44
C THR A 21 20.01 0.80 24.36
N PHE A 22 19.45 1.38 25.39
CA PHE A 22 19.31 2.82 25.57
C PHE A 22 19.38 3.22 27.04
N GLU A 23 19.84 4.45 27.28
CA GLU A 23 19.93 5.01 28.62
C GLU A 23 18.55 5.40 29.15
N THR A 24 18.31 5.05 30.41
CA THR A 24 17.12 5.44 31.16
C THR A 24 17.52 6.06 32.50
N PRO A 25 16.62 6.74 33.22
CA PRO A 25 16.89 7.21 34.59
C PRO A 25 17.29 6.06 35.58
N PHE A 26 17.06 4.81 35.20
CA PHE A 26 17.38 3.62 35.96
C PHE A 26 18.58 2.83 35.38
N GLY A 27 19.41 3.51 34.57
CA GLY A 27 20.54 2.92 33.86
C GLY A 27 20.17 2.36 32.50
N GLU A 28 21.15 1.75 31.84
CA GLU A 28 21.02 1.15 30.53
C GLU A 28 20.00 0.00 30.50
N ARG A 29 19.14 -0.03 29.52
CA ARG A 29 18.11 -1.08 29.35
C ARG A 29 18.06 -1.55 27.90
N LEU A 30 17.77 -2.85 27.73
CA LEU A 30 17.48 -3.42 26.41
C LEU A 30 16.20 -2.83 25.84
N MET A 31 16.24 -2.44 24.57
CA MET A 31 15.05 -1.99 23.84
C MET A 31 14.13 -3.19 23.59
N VAL A 32 12.92 -3.12 24.13
CA VAL A 32 11.85 -4.08 23.84
C VAL A 32 10.86 -3.42 22.92
N TYR A 33 10.90 -3.79 21.64
CA TYR A 33 9.97 -3.26 20.63
C TYR A 33 8.80 -4.21 20.44
N CYS A 34 7.59 -3.76 20.71
CA CYS A 34 6.36 -4.57 20.64
C CYS A 34 5.30 -4.01 19.70
N ASP A 35 5.57 -2.88 19.03
CA ASP A 35 4.58 -2.20 18.20
C ASP A 35 4.73 -2.54 16.72
N TYR A 36 4.74 -3.83 16.39
CA TYR A 36 4.81 -4.29 15.00
C TYR A 36 3.55 -3.96 14.19
N THR A 37 2.44 -3.68 14.84
CA THR A 37 1.22 -3.21 14.20
C THR A 37 1.42 -1.84 13.55
N ALA A 38 2.14 -0.95 14.22
CA ALA A 38 2.45 0.38 13.67
C ALA A 38 3.60 0.33 12.66
N SER A 39 4.67 -0.42 12.96
CA SER A 39 5.84 -0.49 12.08
C SER A 39 6.62 -1.78 12.27
N GLY A 40 6.92 -2.48 11.19
CA GLY A 40 7.85 -3.61 11.18
C GLY A 40 9.30 -3.15 11.42
N ARG A 41 10.13 -4.09 11.88
CA ARG A 41 11.59 -3.90 12.00
C ARG A 41 12.27 -4.43 10.75
N CYS A 42 13.38 -3.79 10.36
CA CYS A 42 14.23 -4.28 9.29
C CYS A 42 14.83 -5.65 9.62
N LEU A 43 15.02 -6.48 8.62
CA LEU A 43 15.59 -7.83 8.75
C LEU A 43 16.95 -7.90 8.04
N ARG A 44 17.96 -8.38 8.73
CA ARG A 44 19.36 -8.41 8.24
C ARG A 44 19.49 -9.12 6.88
N PHE A 45 18.82 -10.23 6.68
CA PHE A 45 18.91 -10.95 5.42
C PHE A 45 18.28 -10.17 4.26
N VAL A 46 17.21 -9.39 4.50
CA VAL A 46 16.58 -8.51 3.50
C VAL A 46 17.53 -7.36 3.15
N GLU A 47 18.08 -6.69 4.17
CA GLU A 47 19.03 -5.58 3.96
C GLU A 47 20.27 -6.05 3.20
N SER A 48 20.82 -7.21 3.57
CA SER A 48 21.96 -7.79 2.87
C SER A 48 21.65 -8.15 1.42
N TYR A 49 20.46 -8.66 1.17
CA TYR A 49 20.01 -8.94 -0.20
C TYR A 49 19.87 -7.66 -1.03
N LEU A 50 19.25 -6.62 -0.49
CA LEU A 50 19.13 -5.33 -1.15
C LEU A 50 20.50 -4.73 -1.47
N GLN A 51 21.46 -4.80 -0.54
CA GLN A 51 22.85 -4.36 -0.79
C GLN A 51 23.52 -5.17 -1.89
N SER A 52 23.25 -6.47 -1.98
CA SER A 52 23.80 -7.30 -3.07
C SER A 52 23.24 -6.91 -4.44
N LEU A 53 21.95 -6.57 -4.51
CA LEU A 53 21.31 -6.09 -5.73
C LEU A 53 21.87 -4.76 -6.22
N GLN A 54 22.24 -3.85 -5.32
CA GLN A 54 22.82 -2.55 -5.69
C GLN A 54 24.08 -2.66 -6.54
N ARG A 55 24.80 -3.78 -6.44
CA ARG A 55 26.04 -4.01 -7.23
C ARG A 55 25.77 -4.20 -8.72
N VAL A 56 24.56 -4.62 -9.07
CA VAL A 56 24.14 -4.92 -10.44
C VAL A 56 22.85 -4.19 -10.80
N TYR A 57 22.46 -3.22 -9.97
CA TYR A 57 21.22 -2.49 -10.16
C TYR A 57 21.23 -1.66 -11.43
N ALA A 58 20.17 -1.76 -12.19
CA ALA A 58 19.80 -0.87 -13.26
C ALA A 58 18.29 -0.65 -13.27
N ASN A 59 17.83 0.26 -14.12
CA ASN A 59 16.39 0.46 -14.29
C ASN A 59 15.73 -0.81 -14.85
N THR A 60 14.55 -1.14 -14.35
CA THR A 60 13.65 -2.10 -14.99
C THR A 60 13.12 -1.50 -16.29
N HIS A 61 12.48 -2.25 -17.15
CA HIS A 61 11.94 -1.80 -18.44
C HIS A 61 12.96 -1.69 -19.59
N THR A 62 14.13 -2.29 -19.43
CA THR A 62 15.07 -2.48 -20.53
C THR A 62 15.55 -3.93 -20.58
N GLU A 63 15.72 -4.46 -21.77
CA GLU A 63 16.26 -5.79 -22.03
C GLU A 63 17.57 -5.72 -22.83
N ASP A 64 18.05 -4.51 -23.12
CA ASP A 64 19.17 -4.26 -24.00
C ASP A 64 20.51 -4.64 -23.34
N ASP A 65 20.57 -4.56 -22.01
CA ASP A 65 21.76 -4.93 -21.25
C ASP A 65 21.45 -5.98 -20.17
N ILE A 66 22.51 -6.60 -19.63
CA ILE A 66 22.39 -7.67 -18.66
C ILE A 66 21.83 -7.20 -17.32
N THR A 67 22.13 -5.96 -16.92
CA THR A 67 21.73 -5.39 -15.64
C THR A 67 20.23 -5.07 -15.65
N GLY A 68 19.74 -4.41 -16.70
CA GLY A 68 18.32 -4.12 -16.88
C GLY A 68 17.48 -5.38 -17.03
N ARG A 69 17.96 -6.35 -17.81
CA ARG A 69 17.28 -7.65 -17.96
C ARG A 69 17.19 -8.40 -16.65
N SER A 70 18.25 -8.43 -15.85
CA SER A 70 18.23 -9.09 -14.53
C SER A 70 17.26 -8.43 -13.58
N MET A 71 17.20 -7.09 -13.55
CA MET A 71 16.27 -6.37 -12.70
C MET A 71 14.79 -6.56 -13.14
N SER A 72 14.54 -6.56 -14.45
CA SER A 72 13.22 -6.83 -15.03
C SER A 72 12.75 -8.25 -14.68
N GLN A 73 13.62 -9.24 -14.78
CA GLN A 73 13.29 -10.60 -14.38
C GLN A 73 12.97 -10.71 -12.88
N LEU A 74 13.79 -10.11 -12.01
CA LEU A 74 13.53 -10.10 -10.56
C LEU A 74 12.21 -9.42 -10.21
N LEU A 75 11.85 -8.36 -10.92
CA LEU A 75 10.56 -7.69 -10.75
C LEU A 75 9.40 -8.65 -11.09
N HIS A 76 9.46 -9.33 -12.24
CA HIS A 76 8.44 -10.29 -12.63
C HIS A 76 8.32 -11.45 -11.65
N GLU A 77 9.45 -12.00 -11.19
CA GLU A 77 9.47 -13.07 -10.18
C GLU A 77 8.83 -12.61 -8.86
N ALA A 78 9.08 -11.37 -8.43
CA ALA A 78 8.46 -10.79 -7.24
C ALA A 78 6.95 -10.60 -7.42
N GLU A 79 6.50 -10.10 -8.57
CA GLU A 79 5.08 -9.97 -8.91
C GLU A 79 4.36 -11.32 -8.88
N GLU A 80 4.93 -12.35 -9.49
CA GLU A 80 4.36 -13.69 -9.49
C GLU A 80 4.30 -14.30 -8.08
N ALA A 81 5.35 -14.09 -7.26
CA ALA A 81 5.36 -14.54 -5.87
C ALA A 81 4.25 -13.87 -5.04
N ILE A 82 4.04 -12.55 -5.22
CA ILE A 82 2.96 -11.82 -4.55
C ILE A 82 1.60 -12.32 -5.03
N LYS A 83 1.37 -12.45 -6.34
CA LYS A 83 0.12 -12.96 -6.92
C LYS A 83 -0.22 -14.35 -6.37
N ALA A 84 0.77 -15.24 -6.31
CA ALA A 84 0.60 -16.57 -5.75
C ALA A 84 0.22 -16.52 -4.26
N SER A 85 0.86 -15.64 -3.47
CA SER A 85 0.63 -15.54 -2.02
C SER A 85 -0.79 -15.05 -1.66
N VAL A 86 -1.40 -14.26 -2.54
CA VAL A 86 -2.77 -13.72 -2.35
C VAL A 86 -3.82 -14.42 -3.21
N ASN A 87 -3.44 -15.50 -3.91
CA ASN A 87 -4.31 -16.25 -4.80
C ASN A 87 -5.02 -15.37 -5.87
N ALA A 88 -4.28 -14.44 -6.46
CA ALA A 88 -4.82 -13.47 -7.42
C ALA A 88 -5.20 -14.08 -8.78
N GLY A 89 -4.75 -15.31 -9.07
CA GLY A 89 -4.99 -15.99 -10.33
C GLY A 89 -4.20 -15.38 -11.52
N PRO A 90 -4.37 -15.94 -12.73
CA PRO A 90 -3.59 -15.54 -13.91
C PRO A 90 -3.90 -14.13 -14.38
N ASP A 91 -5.13 -13.65 -14.18
CA ASP A 91 -5.58 -12.33 -14.62
C ASP A 91 -5.28 -11.22 -13.61
N GLY A 92 -4.80 -11.59 -12.40
CA GLY A 92 -4.41 -10.64 -11.38
C GLY A 92 -3.29 -9.71 -11.87
N ARG A 93 -3.33 -8.45 -11.42
CA ARG A 93 -2.30 -7.45 -11.74
C ARG A 93 -1.75 -6.87 -10.45
N ILE A 94 -0.44 -6.66 -10.42
CA ILE A 94 0.24 -5.92 -9.36
C ILE A 94 0.48 -4.49 -9.84
N ILE A 95 0.09 -3.53 -9.02
CA ILE A 95 0.33 -2.12 -9.29
C ILE A 95 1.14 -1.56 -8.12
N ALA A 96 2.42 -1.33 -8.35
CA ALA A 96 3.29 -0.70 -7.37
C ALA A 96 2.89 0.77 -7.17
N CYS A 97 2.64 1.15 -5.91
CA CYS A 97 2.26 2.51 -5.52
C CYS A 97 3.20 3.03 -4.44
N GLY A 98 3.44 4.33 -4.42
CA GLY A 98 4.18 4.99 -3.35
C GLY A 98 3.33 5.20 -2.09
N THR A 99 3.98 5.61 -0.98
CA THR A 99 3.36 5.97 0.31
C THR A 99 2.60 4.84 1.02
N GLY A 100 3.05 3.60 0.88
CA GLY A 100 2.52 2.43 1.60
C GLY A 100 1.05 2.12 1.28
N ALA A 101 0.33 1.58 2.25
CA ALA A 101 -1.07 1.19 2.09
C ALA A 101 -1.98 2.39 1.73
N THR A 102 -1.72 3.57 2.26
CA THR A 102 -2.48 4.79 1.95
C THR A 102 -2.47 5.09 0.45
N GLY A 103 -1.28 5.10 -0.18
CA GLY A 103 -1.17 5.33 -1.62
C GLY A 103 -1.78 4.21 -2.46
N ALA A 104 -1.75 2.96 -1.98
CA ALA A 104 -2.38 1.84 -2.65
C ALA A 104 -3.92 1.96 -2.62
N ILE A 105 -4.51 2.36 -1.50
CA ILE A 105 -5.95 2.61 -1.37
C ILE A 105 -6.38 3.77 -2.27
N GLU A 106 -5.65 4.86 -2.27
CA GLU A 106 -5.91 5.99 -3.16
C GLU A 106 -5.86 5.56 -4.63
N LYS A 107 -4.86 4.76 -5.00
CA LYS A 107 -4.76 4.22 -6.36
C LYS A 107 -5.92 3.32 -6.72
N LEU A 108 -6.38 2.49 -5.80
CA LEU A 108 -7.58 1.66 -5.99
C LEU A 108 -8.82 2.53 -6.22
N GLN A 109 -9.01 3.58 -5.42
CA GLN A 109 -10.12 4.52 -5.58
C GLN A 109 -10.10 5.21 -6.94
N GLN A 110 -8.91 5.57 -7.45
CA GLN A 110 -8.75 6.11 -8.79
C GLN A 110 -9.14 5.11 -9.88
N ILE A 111 -8.71 3.85 -9.74
CA ILE A 111 -8.99 2.78 -10.72
C ILE A 111 -10.48 2.48 -10.81
N ILE A 112 -11.18 2.41 -9.69
CA ILE A 112 -12.63 2.15 -9.67
C ILE A 112 -13.48 3.42 -9.90
N GLY A 113 -12.83 4.58 -10.08
CA GLY A 113 -13.51 5.83 -10.46
C GLY A 113 -14.24 6.54 -9.32
N VAL A 114 -13.89 6.29 -8.06
CA VAL A 114 -14.53 6.95 -6.91
C VAL A 114 -13.65 8.01 -6.24
N ALA A 115 -12.39 8.13 -6.64
CA ALA A 115 -11.51 9.17 -6.13
C ALA A 115 -11.96 10.54 -6.63
N LEU A 116 -12.22 11.45 -5.72
CA LEU A 116 -12.58 12.83 -6.03
C LEU A 116 -11.83 13.77 -5.09
N ALA A 117 -11.00 14.65 -5.65
CA ALA A 117 -10.32 15.65 -4.84
C ALA A 117 -11.34 16.58 -4.16
N PRO A 118 -11.15 16.93 -2.87
CA PRO A 118 -12.09 17.79 -2.13
C PRO A 118 -12.41 19.11 -2.85
N ALA A 119 -11.41 19.76 -3.42
CA ALA A 119 -11.59 21.00 -4.19
C ALA A 119 -12.44 20.78 -5.46
N THR A 120 -12.27 19.64 -6.13
CA THR A 120 -13.09 19.31 -7.29
C THR A 120 -14.54 19.05 -6.89
N ARG A 121 -14.78 18.38 -5.78
CA ARG A 121 -16.12 18.19 -5.23
C ARG A 121 -16.79 19.54 -4.96
N GLN A 122 -16.10 20.42 -4.24
CA GLN A 122 -16.61 21.76 -3.94
C GLN A 122 -16.95 22.53 -5.20
N ASN A 123 -16.07 22.55 -6.19
CA ASN A 123 -16.34 23.22 -7.47
C ASN A 123 -17.56 22.64 -8.19
N ILE A 124 -17.75 21.32 -8.16
CA ILE A 124 -18.92 20.66 -8.73
C ILE A 124 -20.18 21.08 -7.97
N GLU A 125 -20.17 21.03 -6.65
CA GLU A 125 -21.31 21.44 -5.81
C GLU A 125 -21.67 22.90 -6.02
N GLU A 126 -20.70 23.80 -6.19
CA GLU A 126 -20.92 25.22 -6.49
C GLU A 126 -21.52 25.43 -7.89
N LEU A 127 -21.02 24.69 -8.89
CA LEU A 127 -21.52 24.78 -10.26
C LEU A 127 -22.98 24.30 -10.38
N PHE A 128 -23.31 23.18 -9.74
CA PHE A 128 -24.64 22.61 -9.77
C PHE A 128 -25.61 23.25 -8.76
N GLY A 129 -25.11 23.84 -7.67
CA GLY A 129 -25.92 24.49 -6.63
C GLY A 129 -26.23 25.96 -6.90
N SER A 130 -25.70 26.56 -7.97
CA SER A 130 -25.89 27.98 -8.28
C SER A 130 -27.33 28.26 -8.76
N PRO A 131 -27.98 29.34 -8.29
CA PRO A 131 -29.28 29.75 -8.80
C PRO A 131 -29.21 30.02 -10.31
N GLY A 132 -29.99 29.28 -11.10
CA GLY A 132 -29.99 29.37 -12.55
C GLY A 132 -29.01 28.45 -13.25
N ALA A 133 -28.47 27.44 -12.55
CA ALA A 133 -27.69 26.39 -13.19
C ALA A 133 -28.51 25.74 -14.31
N GLU A 134 -27.91 25.63 -15.50
CA GLU A 134 -28.52 25.07 -16.71
C GLU A 134 -28.71 23.55 -16.64
N TYR A 135 -28.26 22.94 -15.54
CA TYR A 135 -28.21 21.49 -15.33
C TYR A 135 -29.17 21.06 -14.21
N ASP A 136 -29.87 19.95 -14.43
CA ASP A 136 -30.71 19.32 -13.41
C ASP A 136 -29.83 18.65 -12.35
N THR A 137 -29.66 19.37 -11.24
CA THR A 137 -28.88 18.91 -10.07
C THR A 137 -29.46 17.65 -9.46
N GLN A 138 -30.77 17.48 -9.46
CA GLN A 138 -31.42 16.31 -8.86
C GLN A 138 -31.12 15.04 -9.68
N ALA A 139 -31.24 15.11 -11.01
CA ALA A 139 -30.93 13.99 -11.89
C ALA A 139 -29.46 13.57 -11.78
N PHE A 140 -28.55 14.51 -11.58
CA PHE A 140 -27.13 14.21 -11.35
C PHE A 140 -26.90 13.51 -10.00
N HIS A 141 -27.53 13.98 -8.94
CA HIS A 141 -27.45 13.33 -7.62
C HIS A 141 -28.05 11.92 -7.64
N ASP A 142 -29.18 11.72 -8.28
CA ASP A 142 -29.83 10.43 -8.42
C ASP A 142 -28.94 9.45 -9.19
N LEU A 143 -28.36 9.88 -10.30
CA LEU A 143 -27.41 9.08 -11.08
C LEU A 143 -26.17 8.68 -10.26
N LEU A 144 -25.61 9.59 -9.47
CA LEU A 144 -24.50 9.27 -8.59
C LEU A 144 -24.91 8.24 -7.54
N GLN A 145 -26.05 8.40 -6.90
CA GLN A 145 -26.55 7.48 -5.87
C GLN A 145 -26.83 6.08 -6.42
N GLU A 146 -27.40 5.97 -7.61
CA GLU A 146 -27.68 4.69 -8.27
C GLU A 146 -26.39 3.93 -8.64
N ARG A 147 -25.33 4.64 -8.97
CA ARG A 147 -24.05 4.06 -9.43
C ARG A 147 -22.96 4.02 -8.40
N GLN A 148 -23.22 4.52 -7.19
CA GLN A 148 -22.23 4.50 -6.11
C GLN A 148 -21.85 3.05 -5.72
N PRO A 149 -20.59 2.64 -5.84
CA PRO A 149 -20.15 1.38 -5.27
C PRO A 149 -20.26 1.42 -3.75
N VAL A 150 -20.67 0.31 -3.16
CA VAL A 150 -20.72 0.14 -1.70
C VAL A 150 -19.40 -0.45 -1.24
N VAL A 151 -18.76 0.19 -0.26
CA VAL A 151 -17.52 -0.26 0.34
C VAL A 151 -17.74 -0.59 1.80
N PHE A 152 -17.47 -1.84 2.16
CA PHE A 152 -17.52 -2.28 3.57
C PHE A 152 -16.16 -2.04 4.22
N VAL A 153 -16.14 -1.24 5.27
CA VAL A 153 -14.95 -0.90 6.04
C VAL A 153 -15.06 -1.56 7.41
N GLY A 154 -13.99 -2.21 7.87
CA GLY A 154 -13.95 -2.86 9.18
C GLY A 154 -13.96 -1.84 10.33
N PRO A 155 -14.42 -2.22 11.56
CA PRO A 155 -14.51 -1.29 12.69
C PRO A 155 -13.15 -0.94 13.31
N TYR A 156 -12.08 -1.64 12.93
CA TYR A 156 -10.72 -1.47 13.46
C TYR A 156 -9.72 -1.00 12.42
N GLU A 157 -10.22 -0.44 11.32
CA GLU A 157 -9.37 0.04 10.24
C GLU A 157 -8.53 1.25 10.66
N HIS A 158 -7.35 1.37 10.07
CA HIS A 158 -6.58 2.58 10.17
C HIS A 158 -7.31 3.73 9.46
N HIS A 159 -7.22 4.96 10.00
CA HIS A 159 -7.89 6.14 9.46
C HIS A 159 -7.67 6.35 7.96
N SER A 160 -6.50 6.01 7.43
CA SER A 160 -6.22 6.11 5.99
C SER A 160 -7.10 5.19 5.13
N ASN A 161 -7.56 4.06 5.69
CA ASN A 161 -8.49 3.14 5.02
C ASN A 161 -9.96 3.41 5.35
N GLU A 162 -10.26 4.24 6.32
CA GLU A 162 -11.64 4.62 6.66
C GLU A 162 -12.00 5.97 6.03
N LEU A 163 -11.24 7.02 6.36
CA LEU A 163 -11.59 8.39 5.99
C LEU A 163 -11.54 8.63 4.48
N SER A 164 -10.60 7.98 3.78
CA SER A 164 -10.49 8.11 2.32
C SER A 164 -11.75 7.60 1.61
N TRP A 165 -12.37 6.52 2.08
CA TRP A 165 -13.63 6.01 1.53
C TRP A 165 -14.81 6.93 1.84
N ARG A 166 -14.90 7.46 3.06
CA ARG A 166 -15.96 8.42 3.45
C ARG A 166 -15.90 9.71 2.64
N GLN A 167 -14.73 10.10 2.17
CA GLN A 167 -14.54 11.29 1.34
C GLN A 167 -14.63 11.01 -0.17
N SER A 168 -14.71 9.76 -0.57
CA SER A 168 -14.85 9.34 -1.96
C SER A 168 -16.30 9.46 -2.46
N LEU A 169 -16.52 9.08 -3.73
CA LEU A 169 -17.87 8.92 -4.29
C LEU A 169 -18.50 7.57 -3.92
N ALA A 170 -17.83 6.71 -3.20
CA ALA A 170 -18.38 5.44 -2.73
C ALA A 170 -19.29 5.67 -1.50
N LYS A 171 -20.22 4.75 -1.31
CA LYS A 171 -21.00 4.65 -0.09
C LYS A 171 -20.29 3.69 0.88
N SER A 172 -19.86 4.19 2.01
CA SER A 172 -19.14 3.45 3.04
C SER A 172 -19.94 3.38 4.35
#